data_f1e772e553fd65b4267e3b154aba006a
#
_entry.id   f1e772e553fd65b4267e3b154aba006a
#
_cell.length_a   1.000
_cell.length_b   1.000
_cell.length_c   1.000
_cell.angle_alpha   90.00
_cell.angle_beta   90.00
_cell.angle_gamma   90.00
#
_symmetry.space_group_name_H-M   'P 1'
#
loop_
_entity.id
_entity.type
_entity.pdbx_description
1 polymer ?
#
loop_
_entity_poly.entity_id
_entity_poly.type
_entity_poly.pdbx_seq_one_letter_code
_entity_poly.pdbx_strand_id
1 'polypeptide(L)'
;MKLVEIKQILDATLLAGTEFNDTQVYCVCDADLVSDVLSLESLGSDGVLLLTSLIGPQLTTLISLTNIKAIVFVQGRQPGADFLQQATKDGINCFSTPLAKYEAAGLLFQAGLPGTKRVKEKAEIVPQSEEEKLITIVEYPISGGDFLAAGHVTKKIKQRLENLGVHHKTVTRAAIAAYEAELNVIIHARCGKLQLKLGPNSVLIIVEDDGPGILDIDLAMQEGYSTAPPAVREMGYGAGMGLPNINRCADSLIMQSEVGVGTRLEILLRY
;
A
#
# COMPACT_ATOMS: atom_id res chain seq x y z
N MET A 1 -9.43 -0.28 -22.09
CA MET A 1 -10.91 -0.36 -22.01
C MET A 1 -11.42 0.90 -21.31
N LYS A 2 -12.48 1.50 -21.79
CA LYS A 2 -13.08 2.66 -21.10
C LYS A 2 -13.89 2.21 -19.88
N LEU A 3 -13.93 3.05 -18.86
CA LEU A 3 -14.64 2.73 -17.60
C LEU A 3 -16.18 2.58 -17.82
N VAL A 4 -16.75 3.27 -18.81
CA VAL A 4 -18.14 3.10 -19.22
C VAL A 4 -18.44 1.69 -19.76
N GLU A 5 -17.50 1.08 -20.49
CA GLU A 5 -17.61 -0.29 -20.99
C GLU A 5 -17.55 -1.30 -19.84
N ILE A 6 -16.64 -1.07 -18.88
CA ILE A 6 -16.52 -1.88 -17.66
C ILE A 6 -17.83 -1.85 -16.87
N LYS A 7 -18.42 -0.66 -16.70
CA LYS A 7 -19.72 -0.51 -16.04
C LYS A 7 -20.80 -1.37 -16.70
N GLN A 8 -20.85 -1.40 -18.03
CA GLN A 8 -21.83 -2.20 -18.79
C GLN A 8 -21.57 -3.70 -18.66
N ILE A 9 -20.31 -4.13 -18.83
CA ILE A 9 -19.90 -5.55 -18.72
C ILE A 9 -20.27 -6.14 -17.35
N LEU A 10 -20.08 -5.35 -16.28
CA LEU A 10 -20.29 -5.80 -14.91
C LEU A 10 -21.71 -5.53 -14.37
N ASP A 11 -22.61 -4.98 -15.18
CA ASP A 11 -23.92 -4.48 -14.71
C ASP A 11 -23.78 -3.64 -13.43
N ALA A 12 -22.81 -2.73 -13.44
CA ALA A 12 -22.42 -2.02 -12.24
C ALA A 12 -23.17 -0.68 -12.07
N THR A 13 -23.53 -0.37 -10.84
CA THR A 13 -24.16 0.89 -10.45
C THR A 13 -23.09 1.87 -9.95
N LEU A 14 -23.14 3.12 -10.39
CA LEU A 14 -22.25 4.18 -9.90
C LEU A 14 -22.65 4.56 -8.48
N LEU A 15 -21.66 4.56 -7.57
CA LEU A 15 -21.80 4.99 -6.16
C LEU A 15 -21.21 6.38 -5.92
N ALA A 16 -20.08 6.71 -6.56
CA ALA A 16 -19.38 7.97 -6.42
C ALA A 16 -18.52 8.26 -7.65
N GLY A 17 -18.24 9.55 -7.90
CA GLY A 17 -17.52 10.04 -9.07
C GLY A 17 -18.45 10.71 -10.09
N THR A 18 -17.89 11.54 -10.99
CA THR A 18 -18.69 12.39 -11.89
C THR A 18 -18.34 12.25 -13.35
N GLU A 19 -17.07 12.16 -13.71
CA GLU A 19 -16.62 12.15 -15.11
C GLU A 19 -15.78 10.88 -15.38
N PHE A 20 -16.45 9.81 -15.82
CA PHE A 20 -15.77 8.53 -16.05
C PHE A 20 -15.85 8.02 -17.50
N ASN A 21 -16.63 8.66 -18.38
CA ASN A 21 -16.90 8.15 -19.72
C ASN A 21 -15.61 7.95 -20.55
N ASP A 22 -14.63 8.84 -20.41
CA ASP A 22 -13.37 8.79 -21.13
C ASP A 22 -12.20 8.23 -20.30
N THR A 23 -12.45 7.84 -19.05
CA THR A 23 -11.42 7.24 -18.19
C THR A 23 -10.99 5.89 -18.75
N GLN A 24 -9.68 5.76 -19.04
CA GLN A 24 -9.09 4.53 -19.56
C GLN A 24 -8.61 3.64 -18.41
N VAL A 25 -8.89 2.35 -18.54
CA VAL A 25 -8.39 1.29 -17.66
C VAL A 25 -7.54 0.33 -18.48
N TYR A 26 -6.35 -0.01 -17.98
CA TYR A 26 -5.40 -0.86 -18.67
C TYR A 26 -5.26 -2.26 -18.02
N CYS A 27 -5.55 -2.37 -16.74
CA CYS A 27 -5.51 -3.64 -16.02
C CYS A 27 -6.42 -3.64 -14.78
N VAL A 28 -6.73 -4.85 -14.32
CA VAL A 28 -7.53 -5.10 -13.10
C VAL A 28 -6.63 -5.62 -11.99
N CYS A 29 -6.72 -4.99 -10.83
CA CYS A 29 -6.23 -5.52 -9.57
C CYS A 29 -7.39 -6.20 -8.85
N ASP A 30 -7.33 -7.51 -8.68
CA ASP A 30 -8.28 -8.30 -7.91
C ASP A 30 -7.66 -8.59 -6.52
N ALA A 31 -8.01 -7.78 -5.52
CA ALA A 31 -7.46 -7.93 -4.17
C ALA A 31 -8.44 -7.47 -3.08
N ASP A 32 -8.39 -8.17 -1.94
CA ASP A 32 -9.17 -7.86 -0.73
C ASP A 32 -8.27 -7.48 0.46
N LEU A 33 -6.96 -7.48 0.28
CA LEU A 33 -5.99 -7.01 1.26
C LEU A 33 -5.24 -5.79 0.71
N VAL A 34 -5.04 -4.79 1.54
CA VAL A 34 -4.26 -3.59 1.17
C VAL A 34 -2.85 -4.00 0.76
N SER A 35 -2.22 -4.91 1.50
CA SER A 35 -0.88 -5.44 1.20
C SER A 35 -0.79 -6.12 -0.17
N ASP A 36 -1.84 -6.83 -0.61
CA ASP A 36 -1.86 -7.44 -1.94
C ASP A 36 -1.89 -6.38 -3.03
N VAL A 37 -2.72 -5.34 -2.86
CA VAL A 37 -2.74 -4.21 -3.79
C VAL A 37 -1.38 -3.52 -3.84
N LEU A 38 -0.76 -3.27 -2.67
CA LEU A 38 0.53 -2.60 -2.57
C LEU A 38 1.70 -3.41 -3.15
N SER A 39 1.55 -4.73 -3.33
CA SER A 39 2.56 -5.61 -3.93
C SER A 39 2.62 -5.60 -5.47
N LEU A 40 1.79 -4.81 -6.16
CA LEU A 40 1.65 -4.86 -7.61
C LEU A 40 2.61 -3.91 -8.35
N GLU A 41 3.19 -4.36 -9.46
CA GLU A 41 4.07 -3.55 -10.32
C GLU A 41 3.38 -2.29 -10.87
N SER A 42 2.08 -2.35 -11.06
CA SER A 42 1.28 -1.33 -11.74
C SER A 42 0.77 -0.19 -10.86
N LEU A 43 1.05 -0.21 -9.55
CA LEU A 43 0.52 0.80 -8.60
C LEU A 43 0.98 2.24 -8.87
N GLY A 44 2.12 2.42 -9.52
CA GLY A 44 2.59 3.73 -9.97
C GLY A 44 2.07 4.13 -11.36
N SER A 45 1.21 3.31 -11.99
CA SER A 45 0.66 3.56 -13.31
C SER A 45 -0.77 4.07 -13.22
N ASP A 46 -1.13 5.03 -14.06
CA ASP A 46 -2.53 5.42 -14.24
C ASP A 46 -3.32 4.29 -14.90
N GLY A 47 -4.62 4.21 -14.60
CA GLY A 47 -5.53 3.30 -15.27
C GLY A 47 -5.60 1.88 -14.68
N VAL A 48 -5.33 1.71 -13.39
CA VAL A 48 -5.62 0.47 -12.65
C VAL A 48 -7.05 0.53 -12.09
N LEU A 49 -7.84 -0.52 -12.34
CA LEU A 49 -9.13 -0.77 -11.71
C LEU A 49 -8.91 -1.68 -10.50
N LEU A 50 -9.40 -1.30 -9.33
CA LEU A 50 -9.49 -2.20 -8.18
C LEU A 50 -10.83 -2.93 -8.19
N LEU A 51 -10.80 -4.25 -8.20
CA LEU A 51 -11.96 -5.12 -8.01
C LEU A 51 -11.86 -5.74 -6.61
N THR A 52 -12.80 -5.40 -5.71
CA THR A 52 -12.64 -5.76 -4.29
C THR A 52 -13.96 -6.01 -3.57
N SER A 53 -13.91 -6.83 -2.52
CA SER A 53 -14.97 -6.97 -1.53
C SER A 53 -14.70 -6.14 -0.27
N LEU A 54 -13.55 -5.47 -0.18
CA LEU A 54 -13.15 -4.65 0.95
C LEU A 54 -14.04 -3.38 1.06
N ILE A 55 -14.57 -3.10 2.25
CA ILE A 55 -15.41 -1.92 2.52
C ILE A 55 -14.99 -1.17 3.81
N GLY A 56 -13.89 -1.61 4.43
CA GLY A 56 -13.39 -1.07 5.70
C GLY A 56 -12.58 0.23 5.58
N PRO A 57 -12.14 0.81 6.71
CA PRO A 57 -11.38 2.06 6.75
C PRO A 57 -10.05 2.00 6.00
N GLN A 58 -9.51 0.80 5.78
CA GLN A 58 -8.28 0.55 5.02
C GLN A 58 -8.36 1.07 3.57
N LEU A 59 -9.57 1.16 2.99
CA LEU A 59 -9.77 1.73 1.66
C LEU A 59 -9.29 3.18 1.57
N THR A 60 -9.51 3.98 2.61
CA THR A 60 -9.08 5.38 2.63
C THR A 60 -7.56 5.48 2.57
N THR A 61 -6.87 4.61 3.31
CA THR A 61 -5.41 4.51 3.25
C THR A 61 -4.94 4.06 1.86
N LEU A 62 -5.56 3.01 1.32
CA LEU A 62 -5.22 2.47 0.01
C LEU A 62 -5.29 3.53 -1.10
N ILE A 63 -6.41 4.27 -1.20
CA ILE A 63 -6.56 5.33 -2.21
C ILE A 63 -5.56 6.46 -2.02
N SER A 64 -5.16 6.77 -0.79
CA SER A 64 -4.16 7.80 -0.51
C SER A 64 -2.74 7.40 -0.90
N LEU A 65 -2.43 6.11 -0.93
CA LEU A 65 -1.11 5.56 -1.24
C LEU A 65 -0.93 5.21 -2.72
N THR A 66 -2.03 5.04 -3.46
CA THR A 66 -2.02 4.53 -4.84
C THR A 66 -2.58 5.55 -5.82
N ASN A 67 -2.38 5.29 -7.12
CA ASN A 67 -2.97 6.08 -8.21
C ASN A 67 -4.25 5.43 -8.78
N ILE A 68 -4.94 4.58 -7.99
CA ILE A 68 -6.20 3.96 -8.39
C ILE A 68 -7.24 5.05 -8.64
N LYS A 69 -7.85 5.03 -9.82
CA LYS A 69 -8.89 6.00 -10.23
C LYS A 69 -10.27 5.38 -10.36
N ALA A 70 -10.37 4.06 -10.25
CA ALA A 70 -11.63 3.34 -10.32
C ALA A 70 -11.65 2.15 -9.38
N ILE A 71 -12.76 1.96 -8.66
CA ILE A 71 -13.00 0.85 -7.74
C ILE A 71 -14.36 0.24 -8.09
N VAL A 72 -14.40 -1.10 -8.20
CA VAL A 72 -15.64 -1.87 -8.31
C VAL A 72 -15.79 -2.76 -7.08
N PHE A 73 -16.81 -2.51 -6.30
CA PHE A 73 -17.20 -3.33 -5.17
C PHE A 73 -18.07 -4.49 -5.66
N VAL A 74 -17.69 -5.70 -5.34
CA VAL A 74 -18.39 -6.93 -5.76
C VAL A 74 -19.48 -7.35 -4.77
N GLN A 75 -20.36 -8.28 -5.19
CA GLN A 75 -21.43 -8.86 -4.35
C GLN A 75 -22.42 -7.80 -3.82
N GLY A 76 -22.66 -6.73 -4.57
CA GLY A 76 -23.57 -5.65 -4.15
C GLY A 76 -23.06 -4.83 -2.96
N ARG A 77 -21.78 -5.00 -2.55
CA ARG A 77 -21.21 -4.28 -1.41
C ARG A 77 -21.12 -2.79 -1.70
N GLN A 78 -21.26 -1.99 -0.64
CA GLN A 78 -21.14 -0.54 -0.68
C GLN A 78 -20.36 -0.06 0.54
N PRO A 79 -19.29 0.74 0.36
CA PRO A 79 -18.56 1.34 1.46
C PRO A 79 -19.41 2.45 2.14
N GLY A 80 -18.96 2.89 3.30
CA GLY A 80 -19.63 3.98 4.03
C GLY A 80 -19.66 5.30 3.28
N ALA A 81 -20.66 6.16 3.61
CA ALA A 81 -20.85 7.45 2.95
C ALA A 81 -19.62 8.36 3.03
N ASP A 82 -18.89 8.34 4.15
CA ASP A 82 -17.68 9.15 4.36
C ASP A 82 -16.59 8.78 3.35
N PHE A 83 -16.42 7.47 3.08
CA PHE A 83 -15.48 7.00 2.05
C PHE A 83 -15.91 7.48 0.65
N LEU A 84 -17.19 7.36 0.29
CA LEU A 84 -17.68 7.78 -1.03
C LEU A 84 -17.52 9.30 -1.25
N GLN A 85 -17.71 10.10 -0.21
CA GLN A 85 -17.45 11.54 -0.27
C GLN A 85 -15.97 11.83 -0.48
N GLN A 86 -15.09 11.12 0.22
CA GLN A 86 -13.64 11.27 0.04
C GLN A 86 -13.20 10.83 -1.34
N ALA A 87 -13.67 9.67 -1.82
CA ALA A 87 -13.38 9.17 -3.16
C ALA A 87 -13.78 10.16 -4.25
N THR A 88 -14.94 10.81 -4.11
CA THR A 88 -15.38 11.86 -5.04
C THR A 88 -14.42 13.06 -5.04
N LYS A 89 -13.96 13.52 -3.86
CA LYS A 89 -12.99 14.62 -3.75
C LYS A 89 -11.64 14.28 -4.39
N ASP A 90 -11.23 13.01 -4.29
CA ASP A 90 -9.97 12.52 -4.82
C ASP A 90 -10.07 12.11 -6.32
N GLY A 91 -11.24 12.32 -6.94
CA GLY A 91 -11.48 12.02 -8.35
C GLY A 91 -11.53 10.52 -8.65
N ILE A 92 -11.95 9.70 -7.67
CA ILE A 92 -12.04 8.24 -7.79
C ILE A 92 -13.48 7.84 -8.12
N ASN A 93 -13.64 7.02 -9.15
CA ASN A 93 -14.94 6.50 -9.56
C ASN A 93 -15.22 5.18 -8.85
N CYS A 94 -16.29 5.11 -8.09
CA CYS A 94 -16.71 3.95 -7.32
C CYS A 94 -18.00 3.36 -7.90
N PHE A 95 -17.98 2.04 -8.12
CA PHE A 95 -19.12 1.28 -8.62
C PHE A 95 -19.41 0.09 -7.70
N SER A 96 -20.63 -0.42 -7.74
CA SER A 96 -21.02 -1.69 -7.14
C SER A 96 -21.64 -2.60 -8.19
N THR A 97 -21.23 -3.87 -8.20
CA THR A 97 -21.82 -4.93 -9.04
C THR A 97 -22.39 -6.06 -8.17
N PRO A 98 -23.53 -6.66 -8.52
CA PRO A 98 -24.06 -7.83 -7.83
C PRO A 98 -23.21 -9.10 -8.03
N LEU A 99 -22.35 -9.10 -9.06
CA LEU A 99 -21.54 -10.26 -9.44
C LEU A 99 -20.58 -10.68 -8.33
N ALA A 100 -20.30 -11.98 -8.24
CA ALA A 100 -19.21 -12.49 -7.43
C ALA A 100 -17.85 -12.07 -8.03
N LYS A 101 -16.81 -11.97 -7.18
CA LYS A 101 -15.50 -11.46 -7.59
C LYS A 101 -14.87 -12.25 -8.74
N TYR A 102 -14.93 -13.58 -8.67
CA TYR A 102 -14.42 -14.46 -9.73
C TYR A 102 -15.17 -14.26 -11.07
N GLU A 103 -16.48 -14.10 -11.03
CA GLU A 103 -17.30 -13.87 -12.21
C GLU A 103 -17.00 -12.50 -12.84
N ALA A 104 -16.94 -11.45 -12.03
CA ALA A 104 -16.58 -10.10 -12.48
C ALA A 104 -15.19 -10.06 -13.10
N ALA A 105 -14.19 -10.67 -12.46
CA ALA A 105 -12.83 -10.77 -12.99
C ALA A 105 -12.80 -11.57 -14.32
N GLY A 106 -13.53 -12.67 -14.39
CA GLY A 106 -13.64 -13.49 -15.61
C GLY A 106 -14.23 -12.74 -16.79
N LEU A 107 -15.31 -11.98 -16.59
CA LEU A 107 -15.94 -11.17 -17.63
C LEU A 107 -15.00 -10.07 -18.16
N LEU A 108 -14.28 -9.38 -17.26
CA LEU A 108 -13.31 -8.37 -17.66
C LEU A 108 -12.14 -8.97 -18.43
N PHE A 109 -11.63 -10.12 -18.00
CA PHE A 109 -10.57 -10.83 -18.69
C PHE A 109 -11.00 -11.29 -20.09
N GLN A 110 -12.19 -11.88 -20.24
CA GLN A 110 -12.76 -12.26 -21.53
C GLN A 110 -12.97 -11.06 -22.47
N ALA A 111 -13.29 -9.91 -21.90
CA ALA A 111 -13.42 -8.66 -22.64
C ALA A 111 -12.06 -8.02 -23.04
N GLY A 112 -10.94 -8.67 -22.68
CA GLY A 112 -9.59 -8.24 -23.05
C GLY A 112 -8.89 -7.32 -22.05
N LEU A 113 -9.42 -7.17 -20.83
CA LEU A 113 -8.77 -6.40 -19.77
C LEU A 113 -7.90 -7.33 -18.91
N PRO A 114 -6.55 -7.23 -18.98
CA PRO A 114 -5.66 -8.14 -18.27
C PRO A 114 -5.63 -7.84 -16.77
N GLY A 115 -5.27 -8.86 -15.97
CA GLY A 115 -4.92 -8.68 -14.56
C GLY A 115 -3.57 -8.00 -14.36
N THR A 116 -3.36 -7.43 -13.19
CA THR A 116 -2.06 -6.89 -12.76
C THR A 116 -1.04 -8.00 -12.55
N LYS A 117 0.26 -7.68 -12.71
CA LYS A 117 1.36 -8.60 -12.41
C LYS A 117 1.94 -8.25 -11.03
N ARG A 118 2.32 -9.27 -10.26
CA ARG A 118 3.13 -9.07 -9.04
C ARG A 118 4.56 -8.72 -9.40
N VAL A 119 5.22 -7.89 -8.59
CA VAL A 119 6.66 -7.61 -8.69
C VAL A 119 7.41 -8.93 -8.52
N LYS A 120 8.27 -9.28 -9.48
CA LYS A 120 9.20 -10.41 -9.31
C LYS A 120 10.25 -10.02 -8.27
N GLU A 121 10.67 -10.99 -7.45
CA GLU A 121 11.75 -10.80 -6.47
C GLU A 121 12.97 -10.16 -7.15
N LYS A 122 13.48 -9.08 -6.55
CA LYS A 122 14.73 -8.46 -6.97
C LYS A 122 15.90 -9.34 -6.52
N ALA A 123 16.86 -9.57 -7.41
CA ALA A 123 18.14 -10.12 -7.03
C ALA A 123 18.83 -9.19 -6.00
N GLU A 124 19.50 -9.79 -5.00
CA GLU A 124 20.28 -9.07 -4.00
C GLU A 124 21.25 -8.10 -4.66
N ILE A 125 21.04 -6.80 -4.42
CA ILE A 125 22.00 -5.76 -4.78
C ILE A 125 22.84 -5.50 -3.53
N VAL A 126 24.08 -5.97 -3.55
CA VAL A 126 25.10 -5.65 -2.55
C VAL A 126 25.27 -4.13 -2.48
N PRO A 127 25.21 -3.49 -1.31
CA PRO A 127 25.37 -2.05 -1.20
C PRO A 127 26.80 -1.66 -1.60
N GLN A 128 26.94 -0.86 -2.66
CA GLN A 128 28.15 -0.10 -2.88
C GLN A 128 28.13 1.08 -1.92
N SER A 129 29.10 1.13 -1.02
CA SER A 129 29.32 2.17 -0.04
C SER A 129 29.83 3.43 -0.74
N GLU A 130 28.93 4.33 -1.09
CA GLU A 130 29.22 5.75 -1.14
C GLU A 130 28.50 6.39 0.05
N GLU A 131 29.20 7.08 0.94
CA GLU A 131 28.65 7.89 2.01
C GLU A 131 27.91 9.08 1.38
N GLU A 132 26.69 8.85 0.87
CA GLU A 132 25.81 9.94 0.49
C GLU A 132 25.47 10.76 1.74
N LYS A 133 25.69 12.07 1.67
CA LYS A 133 25.35 13.00 2.75
C LYS A 133 23.81 13.08 2.90
N LEU A 134 23.27 12.24 3.75
CA LEU A 134 21.85 12.18 4.05
C LEU A 134 21.47 13.27 5.06
N ILE A 135 20.45 14.05 4.74
CA ILE A 135 19.91 15.09 5.61
C ILE A 135 18.58 14.63 6.19
N THR A 136 18.44 14.65 7.51
CA THR A 136 17.16 14.37 8.17
C THR A 136 16.17 15.48 7.84
N ILE A 137 15.05 15.09 7.22
CA ILE A 137 14.00 16.02 6.82
C ILE A 137 12.93 16.13 7.91
N VAL A 138 12.48 15.00 8.46
CA VAL A 138 11.44 14.93 9.50
C VAL A 138 11.58 13.67 10.33
N GLU A 139 11.01 13.70 11.54
CA GLU A 139 10.79 12.55 12.41
C GLU A 139 9.33 12.59 12.89
N TYR A 140 8.67 11.46 12.90
CA TYR A 140 7.30 11.31 13.38
C TYR A 140 7.20 10.18 14.41
N PRO A 141 6.58 10.41 15.57
CA PRO A 141 6.26 9.34 16.51
C PRO A 141 5.11 8.48 15.98
N ILE A 142 5.12 7.20 16.35
CA ILE A 142 4.06 6.22 16.06
C ILE A 142 3.66 5.60 17.39
N SER A 143 2.33 5.54 17.65
CA SER A 143 1.77 4.91 18.84
C SER A 143 1.26 3.52 18.50
N GLY A 144 1.68 2.52 19.25
CA GLY A 144 1.17 1.15 19.12
C GLY A 144 -0.31 1.06 19.49
N GLY A 145 -1.03 0.16 18.83
CA GLY A 145 -2.47 -0.03 19.03
C GLY A 145 -3.38 1.04 18.43
N ASP A 146 -2.84 2.14 17.88
CA ASP A 146 -3.63 3.21 17.28
C ASP A 146 -3.94 2.91 15.81
N PHE A 147 -4.84 1.98 15.56
CA PHE A 147 -5.28 1.60 14.21
C PHE A 147 -6.02 2.72 13.47
N LEU A 148 -6.56 3.71 14.19
CA LEU A 148 -7.21 4.87 13.56
C LEU A 148 -6.20 5.82 12.94
N ALA A 149 -4.98 5.86 13.47
CA ALA A 149 -3.89 6.64 12.93
C ALA A 149 -3.09 5.92 11.82
N ALA A 150 -3.41 4.64 11.53
CA ALA A 150 -2.70 3.87 10.50
C ALA A 150 -2.67 4.59 9.15
N GLY A 151 -1.47 4.84 8.62
CA GLY A 151 -1.24 5.58 7.39
C GLY A 151 -1.12 7.11 7.56
N HIS A 152 -1.29 7.67 8.75
CA HIS A 152 -1.14 9.11 8.97
C HIS A 152 0.29 9.59 8.78
N VAL A 153 1.27 8.86 9.32
CA VAL A 153 2.70 9.18 9.13
C VAL A 153 3.07 8.99 7.68
N THR A 154 2.66 7.88 7.08
CA THR A 154 2.88 7.59 5.67
C THR A 154 2.35 8.68 4.74
N LYS A 155 1.14 9.18 4.98
CA LYS A 155 0.54 10.28 4.20
C LYS A 155 1.41 11.54 4.27
N LYS A 156 1.93 11.89 5.46
CA LYS A 156 2.83 13.04 5.64
C LYS A 156 4.16 12.84 4.91
N ILE A 157 4.73 11.61 4.94
CA ILE A 157 5.95 11.26 4.20
C ILE A 157 5.73 11.41 2.70
N LYS A 158 4.64 10.84 2.15
CA LYS A 158 4.29 10.96 0.74
C LYS A 158 4.22 12.42 0.31
N GLN A 159 3.42 13.22 1.01
CA GLN A 159 3.26 14.65 0.71
C GLN A 159 4.59 15.41 0.79
N ARG A 160 5.45 15.06 1.76
CA ARG A 160 6.76 15.71 1.90
C ARG A 160 7.68 15.40 0.73
N LEU A 161 7.72 14.15 0.28
CA LEU A 161 8.52 13.74 -0.87
C LEU A 161 8.02 14.37 -2.18
N GLU A 162 6.70 14.44 -2.37
CA GLU A 162 6.08 15.15 -3.50
C GLU A 162 6.47 16.63 -3.53
N ASN A 163 6.38 17.31 -2.39
CA ASN A 163 6.76 18.74 -2.26
C ASN A 163 8.25 18.98 -2.50
N LEU A 164 9.10 17.99 -2.26
CA LEU A 164 10.55 18.06 -2.52
C LEU A 164 10.90 17.67 -3.96
N GLY A 165 9.91 17.36 -4.82
CA GLY A 165 10.11 17.04 -6.23
C GLY A 165 10.69 15.65 -6.48
N VAL A 166 10.60 14.73 -5.52
CA VAL A 166 11.03 13.34 -5.72
C VAL A 166 10.13 12.69 -6.77
N HIS A 167 10.75 11.91 -7.67
CA HIS A 167 10.02 11.28 -8.75
C HIS A 167 8.88 10.38 -8.24
N HIS A 168 7.70 10.46 -8.86
CA HIS A 168 6.47 9.83 -8.35
C HIS A 168 6.57 8.31 -8.11
N LYS A 169 7.33 7.57 -8.92
CA LYS A 169 7.55 6.13 -8.70
C LYS A 169 8.30 5.86 -7.39
N THR A 170 9.29 6.69 -7.06
CA THR A 170 10.02 6.59 -5.80
C THR A 170 9.14 7.01 -4.64
N VAL A 171 8.33 8.06 -4.80
CA VAL A 171 7.33 8.47 -3.80
C VAL A 171 6.36 7.34 -3.48
N THR A 172 5.83 6.65 -4.50
CA THR A 172 4.92 5.51 -4.31
C THR A 172 5.61 4.36 -3.56
N ARG A 173 6.82 3.96 -3.98
CA ARG A 173 7.62 2.92 -3.30
C ARG A 173 7.90 3.28 -1.84
N ALA A 174 8.31 4.52 -1.59
CA ALA A 174 8.57 5.03 -0.24
C ALA A 174 7.31 5.04 0.63
N ALA A 175 6.16 5.44 0.07
CA ALA A 175 4.89 5.44 0.78
C ALA A 175 4.44 4.02 1.16
N ILE A 176 4.60 3.04 0.26
CA ILE A 176 4.30 1.63 0.55
C ILE A 176 5.19 1.12 1.68
N ALA A 177 6.50 1.30 1.56
CA ALA A 177 7.44 0.83 2.57
C ALA A 177 7.22 1.51 3.94
N ALA A 178 6.93 2.81 3.95
CA ALA A 178 6.60 3.55 5.17
C ALA A 178 5.30 3.03 5.80
N TYR A 179 4.27 2.73 5.00
CA TYR A 179 3.00 2.22 5.50
C TYR A 179 3.13 0.85 6.17
N GLU A 180 3.81 -0.07 5.51
CA GLU A 180 4.02 -1.41 6.09
C GLU A 180 4.86 -1.34 7.38
N ALA A 181 5.87 -0.47 7.41
CA ALA A 181 6.68 -0.27 8.61
C ALA A 181 5.90 0.44 9.73
N GLU A 182 5.09 1.48 9.42
CA GLU A 182 4.19 2.13 10.37
C GLU A 182 3.20 1.14 10.97
N LEU A 183 2.63 0.28 10.12
CA LEU A 183 1.67 -0.72 10.54
C LEU A 183 2.30 -1.80 11.43
N ASN A 184 3.54 -2.22 11.16
CA ASN A 184 4.27 -3.14 12.04
C ASN A 184 4.46 -2.56 13.44
N VAL A 185 4.79 -1.28 13.57
CA VAL A 185 4.87 -0.59 14.88
C VAL A 185 3.51 -0.60 15.56
N ILE A 186 2.43 -0.23 14.85
CA ILE A 186 1.07 -0.19 15.41
C ILE A 186 0.63 -1.57 15.92
N ILE A 187 0.96 -2.64 15.19
CA ILE A 187 0.53 -4.01 15.53
C ILE A 187 1.36 -4.59 16.67
N HIS A 188 2.68 -4.38 16.69
CA HIS A 188 3.60 -5.18 17.50
C HIS A 188 4.30 -4.41 18.63
N ALA A 189 4.38 -3.07 18.54
CA ALA A 189 5.10 -2.27 19.53
C ALA A 189 4.15 -1.45 20.43
N ARG A 190 4.69 -0.84 21.49
CA ARG A 190 3.98 0.16 22.29
C ARG A 190 4.16 1.54 21.69
N CYS A 191 5.34 1.82 21.19
CA CYS A 191 5.67 3.04 20.48
C CYS A 191 6.84 2.82 19.50
N GLY A 192 6.96 3.74 18.57
CA GLY A 192 8.09 3.81 17.66
C GLY A 192 8.18 5.18 17.02
N LYS A 193 9.11 5.32 16.12
CA LYS A 193 9.31 6.54 15.33
C LYS A 193 9.73 6.22 13.92
N LEU A 194 9.35 7.09 12.99
CA LEU A 194 9.77 7.04 11.60
C LEU A 194 10.52 8.32 11.26
N GLN A 195 11.76 8.18 10.79
CA GLN A 195 12.58 9.27 10.28
C GLN A 195 12.65 9.21 8.75
N LEU A 196 12.50 10.35 8.10
CA LEU A 196 12.78 10.53 6.68
C LEU A 196 14.08 11.28 6.50
N LYS A 197 15.00 10.71 5.75
CA LYS A 197 16.24 11.38 5.31
C LYS A 197 16.28 11.43 3.78
N LEU A 198 16.88 12.48 3.24
CA LEU A 198 17.02 12.68 1.81
C LEU A 198 18.49 12.87 1.46
N GLY A 199 18.95 12.16 0.45
CA GLY A 199 20.22 12.34 -0.23
C GLY A 199 20.02 12.98 -1.61
N PRO A 200 21.11 13.25 -2.36
CA PRO A 200 21.03 13.79 -3.71
C PRO A 200 20.21 12.92 -4.68
N ASN A 201 20.32 11.59 -4.56
CA ASN A 201 19.67 10.62 -5.43
C ASN A 201 18.98 9.48 -4.64
N SER A 202 18.67 9.73 -3.37
CA SER A 202 18.14 8.68 -2.49
C SER A 202 17.19 9.21 -1.42
N VAL A 203 16.27 8.35 -1.04
CA VAL A 203 15.40 8.49 0.14
C VAL A 203 15.77 7.37 1.10
N LEU A 204 16.05 7.71 2.36
CA LEU A 204 16.22 6.74 3.43
C LEU A 204 15.11 6.93 4.47
N ILE A 205 14.35 5.86 4.70
CA ILE A 205 13.36 5.77 5.76
C ILE A 205 13.95 4.90 6.87
N ILE A 206 13.99 5.42 8.10
CA ILE A 206 14.41 4.67 9.27
C ILE A 206 13.20 4.53 10.18
N VAL A 207 12.90 3.31 10.61
CA VAL A 207 11.84 3.03 11.58
C VAL A 207 12.44 2.29 12.77
N GLU A 208 12.17 2.80 13.96
CA GLU A 208 12.61 2.21 15.22
C GLU A 208 11.40 2.01 16.12
N ASP A 209 11.32 0.86 16.78
CA ASP A 209 10.26 0.54 17.72
C ASP A 209 10.78 -0.12 18.99
N ASP A 210 9.94 -0.11 20.03
CA ASP A 210 10.15 -0.75 21.33
C ASP A 210 9.35 -2.06 21.49
N GLY A 211 9.08 -2.71 20.35
CA GLY A 211 8.32 -3.95 20.32
C GLY A 211 9.07 -5.17 20.90
N PRO A 212 8.50 -6.36 20.76
CA PRO A 212 9.09 -7.59 21.31
C PRO A 212 10.37 -8.03 20.57
N GLY A 213 10.74 -7.38 19.49
CA GLY A 213 11.79 -7.84 18.58
C GLY A 213 11.35 -9.05 17.76
N ILE A 214 12.19 -9.45 16.81
CA ILE A 214 11.96 -10.54 15.86
C ILE A 214 12.95 -11.66 16.18
N LEU A 215 12.42 -12.83 16.56
CA LEU A 215 13.24 -13.99 16.94
C LEU A 215 13.97 -14.60 15.73
N ASP A 216 13.27 -14.68 14.59
CA ASP A 216 13.76 -15.28 13.35
C ASP A 216 13.40 -14.35 12.20
N ILE A 217 14.41 -13.62 11.72
CA ILE A 217 14.25 -12.63 10.64
C ILE A 217 13.93 -13.34 9.31
N ASP A 218 14.58 -14.47 9.02
CA ASP A 218 14.37 -15.20 7.78
C ASP A 218 12.93 -15.73 7.69
N LEU A 219 12.39 -16.20 8.81
CA LEU A 219 11.00 -16.63 8.91
C LEU A 219 10.03 -15.43 8.77
N ALA A 220 10.35 -14.31 9.41
CA ALA A 220 9.53 -13.10 9.33
C ALA A 220 9.51 -12.47 7.91
N MET A 221 10.52 -12.75 7.10
CA MET A 221 10.59 -12.32 5.69
C MET A 221 9.80 -13.22 4.73
N GLN A 222 9.26 -14.36 5.19
CA GLN A 222 8.44 -15.25 4.35
C GLN A 222 7.03 -14.69 4.16
N GLU A 223 6.53 -14.74 2.92
CA GLU A 223 5.18 -14.32 2.61
C GLU A 223 4.14 -15.16 3.38
N GLY A 224 3.19 -14.46 3.99
CA GLY A 224 2.10 -15.08 4.76
C GLY A 224 2.46 -15.41 6.21
N TYR A 225 3.73 -15.31 6.62
CA TYR A 225 4.09 -15.47 8.02
C TYR A 225 3.71 -14.22 8.83
N SER A 226 2.99 -14.41 9.93
CA SER A 226 2.54 -13.30 10.78
C SER A 226 2.34 -13.74 12.22
N THR A 227 2.83 -12.94 13.14
CA THR A 227 2.60 -13.04 14.59
C THR A 227 1.48 -12.10 15.08
N ALA A 228 0.76 -11.44 14.16
CA ALA A 228 -0.35 -10.54 14.50
C ALA A 228 -1.47 -11.29 15.23
N PRO A 229 -2.04 -10.71 16.31
CA PRO A 229 -3.16 -11.29 17.04
C PRO A 229 -4.38 -11.56 16.14
N PRO A 230 -5.22 -12.58 16.45
CA PRO A 230 -6.41 -12.88 15.66
C PRO A 230 -7.34 -11.68 15.46
N ALA A 231 -7.57 -10.88 16.50
CA ALA A 231 -8.40 -9.67 16.41
C ALA A 231 -7.88 -8.65 15.39
N VAL A 232 -6.56 -8.52 15.25
CA VAL A 232 -5.93 -7.64 14.24
C VAL A 232 -6.15 -8.19 12.83
N ARG A 233 -6.08 -9.51 12.67
CA ARG A 233 -6.35 -10.17 11.38
C ARG A 233 -7.82 -10.04 10.97
N GLU A 234 -8.75 -10.13 11.91
CA GLU A 234 -10.19 -9.88 11.67
C GLU A 234 -10.45 -8.43 11.21
N MET A 235 -9.63 -7.49 11.63
CA MET A 235 -9.65 -6.10 11.13
C MET A 235 -9.06 -5.95 9.73
N GLY A 236 -8.51 -7.01 9.12
CA GLY A 236 -7.89 -7.00 7.80
C GLY A 236 -6.42 -6.57 7.78
N TYR A 237 -5.73 -6.59 8.93
CA TYR A 237 -4.30 -6.31 9.05
C TYR A 237 -3.50 -7.59 9.36
N GLY A 238 -2.17 -7.52 9.25
CA GLY A 238 -1.28 -8.61 9.68
C GLY A 238 -1.36 -9.87 8.82
N ALA A 239 -1.53 -9.73 7.51
CA ALA A 239 -1.56 -10.85 6.55
C ALA A 239 -0.18 -11.50 6.30
N GLY A 240 0.89 -11.01 6.94
CA GLY A 240 2.23 -11.55 6.75
C GLY A 240 2.92 -11.09 5.46
N MET A 241 2.49 -9.95 4.90
CA MET A 241 3.05 -9.37 3.69
C MET A 241 3.90 -8.12 3.95
N GLY A 242 3.92 -7.60 5.17
CA GLY A 242 4.55 -6.31 5.49
C GLY A 242 6.03 -6.26 5.16
N LEU A 243 6.85 -7.10 5.78
CA LEU A 243 8.29 -7.16 5.53
C LEU A 243 8.64 -7.57 4.09
N PRO A 244 8.00 -8.58 3.47
CA PRO A 244 8.14 -8.84 2.05
C PRO A 244 7.86 -7.63 1.14
N ASN A 245 6.82 -6.85 1.43
CA ASN A 245 6.49 -5.64 0.66
C ASN A 245 7.52 -4.52 0.84
N ILE A 246 8.01 -4.31 2.07
CA ILE A 246 9.11 -3.37 2.34
C ILE A 246 10.34 -3.76 1.50
N ASN A 247 10.73 -5.03 1.53
CA ASN A 247 11.89 -5.51 0.79
C ASN A 247 11.74 -5.34 -0.74
N ARG A 248 10.55 -5.59 -1.29
CA ARG A 248 10.29 -5.35 -2.72
C ARG A 248 10.38 -3.87 -3.10
N CYS A 249 9.94 -2.99 -2.22
CA CYS A 249 9.97 -1.55 -2.46
C CYS A 249 11.37 -0.95 -2.30
N ALA A 250 12.19 -1.48 -1.42
CA ALA A 250 13.52 -0.98 -1.13
C ALA A 250 14.54 -1.34 -2.24
N ASP A 251 15.54 -0.50 -2.44
CA ASP A 251 16.76 -0.85 -3.17
C ASP A 251 17.79 -1.50 -2.24
N SER A 252 17.70 -1.17 -0.93
CA SER A 252 18.43 -1.85 0.15
C SER A 252 17.59 -1.82 1.41
N LEU A 253 17.50 -2.93 2.12
CA LEU A 253 16.84 -3.08 3.41
C LEU A 253 17.84 -3.62 4.43
N ILE A 254 18.04 -2.86 5.51
CA ILE A 254 18.81 -3.31 6.68
C ILE A 254 17.84 -3.46 7.83
N MET A 255 17.85 -4.64 8.45
CA MET A 255 17.02 -4.94 9.61
C MET A 255 17.90 -5.36 10.78
N GLN A 256 17.71 -4.70 11.91
CA GLN A 256 18.33 -5.03 13.18
C GLN A 256 17.21 -5.25 14.19
N SER A 257 17.18 -6.40 14.83
CA SER A 257 16.14 -6.71 15.82
C SER A 257 16.74 -7.50 16.95
N GLU A 258 16.35 -7.12 18.18
CA GLU A 258 16.77 -7.79 19.41
C GLU A 258 15.54 -8.13 20.24
N VAL A 259 15.40 -9.42 20.60
CA VAL A 259 14.25 -9.91 21.34
C VAL A 259 14.16 -9.22 22.72
N GLY A 260 12.99 -8.65 23.01
CA GLY A 260 12.71 -7.90 24.22
C GLY A 260 13.17 -6.45 24.21
N VAL A 261 13.82 -5.98 23.13
CA VAL A 261 14.31 -4.59 22.99
C VAL A 261 13.53 -3.84 21.91
N GLY A 262 13.40 -4.42 20.70
CA GLY A 262 12.69 -3.78 19.59
C GLY A 262 13.29 -4.10 18.23
N THR A 263 12.85 -3.34 17.21
CA THR A 263 13.30 -3.50 15.83
C THR A 263 13.69 -2.15 15.23
N ARG A 264 14.74 -2.15 14.42
CA ARG A 264 15.19 -1.03 13.58
C ARG A 264 15.24 -1.47 12.13
N LEU A 265 14.55 -0.73 11.27
CA LEU A 265 14.56 -0.89 9.82
C LEU A 265 15.20 0.32 9.17
N GLU A 266 16.11 0.10 8.23
CA GLU A 266 16.64 1.12 7.33
C GLU A 266 16.28 0.75 5.89
N ILE A 267 15.47 1.57 5.26
CA ILE A 267 14.86 1.33 3.96
C ILE A 267 15.38 2.37 2.99
N LEU A 268 16.29 1.97 2.10
CA LEU A 268 16.89 2.87 1.11
C LEU A 268 16.18 2.73 -0.24
N LEU A 269 15.81 3.87 -0.84
CA LEU A 269 15.24 3.95 -2.19
C LEU A 269 16.06 4.94 -3.01
N ARG A 270 16.45 4.56 -4.23
CA ARG A 270 17.20 5.39 -5.19
C ARG A 270 16.29 5.89 -6.31
N TYR A 271 16.61 7.05 -6.88
CA TYR A 271 15.87 7.69 -8.01
C TYR A 271 16.78 8.48 -8.93
#